data_d7acabe593ff9cc04dede2d962517d9e
#
_entry.id   d7acabe593ff9cc04dede2d962517d9e
#
_cell.length_a   1.000
_cell.length_b   1.000
_cell.length_c   1.000
_cell.angle_alpha   90.00
_cell.angle_beta   90.00
_cell.angle_gamma   90.00
#
_symmetry.space_group_name_H-M   'P 1'
#
loop_
_entity.id
_entity.type
_entity.pdbx_description
1 polymer ?
#
loop_
_entity_poly.entity_id
_entity_poly.type
_entity_poly.pdbx_seq_one_letter_code
_entity_poly.pdbx_strand_id
1 'polypeptide(L)'
;MRRALVVAPLLSCVLLAAGAPAVPLDAARAYTPLGVRIEATEYRGRKALRVVEPAVGQGGGIALAHGITFASGTIEADLAGAPAPGAAEGARGFIGIAFRVQADPQRYECFYLRPTNGRTDDQLRRNHATQYISEPEFPWQRLRKEQPGVYESYVDLEPGVWTHIRIVVDGTRARLYVHDAPQPVLIVNDLKLGDTQGGIALWIGQGTEAYFSSLKITPK
;
A
#
# COMPACT_ATOMS: atom_id res chain seq x y z
N MET A 1 23.49 -68.52 6.35
CA MET A 1 23.47 -67.37 5.49
C MET A 1 22.68 -66.25 6.19
N ARG A 2 23.40 -65.24 6.78
CA ARG A 2 22.79 -64.09 7.49
C ARG A 2 22.72 -62.94 6.51
N ARG A 3 21.51 -62.48 6.20
CA ARG A 3 21.29 -61.28 5.38
C ARG A 3 21.41 -60.03 6.24
N ALA A 4 22.37 -59.16 5.91
CA ALA A 4 22.52 -57.85 6.53
C ALA A 4 21.49 -56.88 5.93
N LEU A 5 20.69 -56.25 6.79
CA LEU A 5 19.76 -55.18 6.43
C LEU A 5 20.56 -53.87 6.43
N VAL A 6 20.71 -53.25 5.26
CA VAL A 6 21.29 -51.91 5.12
C VAL A 6 20.18 -50.91 5.27
N VAL A 7 20.18 -50.17 6.38
CA VAL A 7 19.27 -49.01 6.61
C VAL A 7 19.98 -47.76 6.09
N ALA A 8 19.48 -47.20 5.01
CA ALA A 8 19.92 -45.89 4.48
C ALA A 8 19.29 -44.76 5.30
N PRO A 9 20.07 -43.76 5.74
CA PRO A 9 19.50 -42.59 6.42
C PRO A 9 18.77 -41.66 5.40
N LEU A 10 17.50 -41.40 5.67
CA LEU A 10 16.74 -40.33 5.00
C LEU A 10 17.26 -38.98 5.48
N LEU A 11 17.95 -38.28 4.60
CA LEU A 11 18.40 -36.91 4.81
C LEU A 11 17.20 -36.01 4.58
N SER A 12 16.51 -35.55 5.63
CA SER A 12 15.46 -34.55 5.56
C SER A 12 16.10 -33.19 5.28
N CYS A 13 15.98 -32.71 4.03
CA CYS A 13 16.30 -31.34 3.69
C CYS A 13 15.24 -30.43 4.29
N VAL A 14 15.55 -29.72 5.38
CA VAL A 14 14.75 -28.60 5.89
C VAL A 14 15.02 -27.41 4.96
N LEU A 15 14.08 -27.14 4.06
CA LEU A 15 14.07 -25.85 3.36
C LEU A 15 13.75 -24.75 4.38
N LEU A 16 14.78 -23.99 4.80
CA LEU A 16 14.55 -22.71 5.44
C LEU A 16 13.88 -21.78 4.40
N ALA A 17 12.60 -21.49 4.58
CA ALA A 17 11.95 -20.42 3.87
C ALA A 17 12.68 -19.11 4.23
N ALA A 18 13.38 -18.53 3.26
CA ALA A 18 13.93 -17.18 3.41
C ALA A 18 12.79 -16.24 3.73
N GLY A 19 12.82 -15.60 4.90
CA GLY A 19 11.81 -14.62 5.28
C GLY A 19 11.71 -13.53 4.22
N ALA A 20 10.49 -13.10 3.89
CA ALA A 20 10.26 -12.02 2.95
C ALA A 20 11.06 -10.78 3.37
N PRO A 21 11.72 -10.06 2.43
CA PRO A 21 12.50 -8.88 2.77
C PRO A 21 11.58 -7.81 3.39
N ALA A 22 11.84 -7.49 4.67
CA ALA A 22 11.21 -6.35 5.32
C ALA A 22 11.95 -5.08 4.87
N VAL A 23 11.19 -4.09 4.39
CA VAL A 23 11.77 -2.78 4.07
C VAL A 23 11.93 -2.01 5.37
N PRO A 24 13.14 -1.51 5.72
CA PRO A 24 13.34 -0.75 6.94
C PRO A 24 12.51 0.54 6.91
N LEU A 25 11.48 0.64 7.76
CA LEU A 25 10.68 1.86 7.96
C LEU A 25 11.26 2.77 9.06
N ASP A 26 12.40 2.40 9.65
CA ASP A 26 13.16 3.21 10.59
C ASP A 26 14.28 4.02 9.93
N ALA A 27 14.43 3.92 8.61
CA ALA A 27 15.47 4.59 7.84
C ALA A 27 14.88 5.39 6.66
N ALA A 28 14.59 6.67 6.86
CA ALA A 28 14.17 7.59 5.80
C ALA A 28 15.12 7.56 4.57
N ARG A 29 16.41 7.28 4.80
CA ARG A 29 17.43 7.10 3.74
C ARG A 29 17.19 5.91 2.79
N ALA A 30 16.29 4.98 3.15
CA ALA A 30 15.92 3.86 2.28
C ALA A 30 14.89 4.25 1.21
N TYR A 31 14.52 5.53 1.15
CA TYR A 31 13.50 6.05 0.25
C TYR A 31 13.97 7.31 -0.47
N THR A 32 13.54 7.48 -1.72
CA THR A 32 13.64 8.74 -2.46
C THR A 32 12.31 9.49 -2.34
N PRO A 33 12.27 10.67 -1.68
CA PRO A 33 11.06 11.48 -1.59
C PRO A 33 10.81 12.22 -2.93
N LEU A 34 9.58 12.15 -3.42
CA LEU A 34 9.11 12.81 -4.63
C LEU A 34 7.80 13.55 -4.30
N GLY A 35 7.85 14.87 -4.18
CA GLY A 35 6.73 15.68 -3.75
C GLY A 35 6.37 15.59 -2.26
N VAL A 36 7.18 14.88 -1.47
CA VAL A 36 6.97 14.69 -0.03
C VAL A 36 8.23 14.92 0.78
N ARG A 37 8.08 15.11 2.10
CA ARG A 37 9.15 14.98 3.11
C ARG A 37 8.90 13.72 3.90
N ILE A 38 9.98 13.03 4.27
CA ILE A 38 9.96 11.82 5.08
C ILE A 38 10.83 11.97 6.31
N GLU A 39 10.35 11.47 7.43
CA GLU A 39 11.00 11.56 8.73
C GLU A 39 10.80 10.25 9.50
N ALA A 40 11.88 9.69 10.04
CA ALA A 40 11.78 8.58 10.96
C ALA A 40 11.29 9.09 12.32
N THR A 41 10.26 8.46 12.87
CA THR A 41 9.60 8.90 14.11
C THR A 41 9.01 7.72 14.88
N GLU A 42 8.40 8.03 16.01
CA GLU A 42 7.49 7.14 16.73
C GLU A 42 6.08 7.72 16.67
N TYR A 43 5.09 6.89 16.34
CA TYR A 43 3.70 7.27 16.31
C TYR A 43 2.82 6.20 16.97
N ARG A 44 2.06 6.59 18.01
CA ARG A 44 1.19 5.69 18.78
C ARG A 44 1.90 4.38 19.20
N GLY A 45 3.11 4.50 19.76
CA GLY A 45 3.89 3.38 20.29
C GLY A 45 4.54 2.48 19.24
N ARG A 46 4.63 2.92 17.98
CA ARG A 46 5.29 2.18 16.90
C ARG A 46 6.35 3.04 16.21
N LYS A 47 7.49 2.44 15.86
CA LYS A 47 8.43 3.04 14.91
C LYS A 47 7.75 3.23 13.58
N ALA A 48 7.89 4.40 12.98
CA ALA A 48 7.20 4.79 11.76
C ALA A 48 8.02 5.73 10.89
N LEU A 49 7.68 5.81 9.62
CA LEU A 49 7.99 6.94 8.75
C LEU A 49 6.80 7.89 8.70
N ARG A 50 7.02 9.12 9.11
CA ARG A 50 6.11 10.23 8.85
C ARG A 50 6.33 10.73 7.43
N VAL A 51 5.26 10.83 6.65
CA VAL A 51 5.27 11.32 5.27
C VAL A 51 4.27 12.46 5.15
N VAL A 52 4.73 13.61 4.70
CA VAL A 52 3.92 14.83 4.56
C VAL A 52 4.33 15.60 3.30
N GLU A 53 3.44 16.45 2.80
CA GLU A 53 3.80 17.43 1.78
C GLU A 53 4.82 18.44 2.30
N PRO A 54 5.71 19.01 1.47
CA PRO A 54 6.61 20.11 1.85
C PRO A 54 5.86 21.35 2.34
N ALA A 55 4.73 21.66 1.71
CA ALA A 55 3.75 22.62 2.17
C ALA A 55 2.34 22.04 1.91
N VAL A 56 1.42 22.25 2.85
CA VAL A 56 0.06 21.69 2.78
C VAL A 56 -0.65 22.15 1.51
N GLY A 57 -1.21 21.19 0.76
CA GLY A 57 -1.99 21.48 -0.45
C GLY A 57 -1.20 21.43 -1.77
N GLN A 58 0.03 20.95 -1.77
CA GLN A 58 0.87 20.85 -2.98
C GLN A 58 0.61 19.60 -3.86
N GLY A 59 -0.42 18.80 -3.57
CA GLY A 59 -0.84 17.72 -4.47
C GLY A 59 -0.49 16.31 -4.01
N GLY A 60 0.19 16.16 -2.87
CA GLY A 60 0.66 14.86 -2.39
C GLY A 60 1.93 14.37 -3.08
N GLY A 61 2.23 13.08 -2.99
CA GLY A 61 3.41 12.49 -3.62
C GLY A 61 3.74 11.11 -3.10
N ILE A 62 4.96 10.66 -3.39
CA ILE A 62 5.42 9.32 -3.05
C ILE A 62 6.79 9.33 -2.37
N ALA A 63 7.06 8.33 -1.53
CA ALA A 63 8.40 7.99 -1.06
C ALA A 63 8.77 6.64 -1.69
N LEU A 64 9.61 6.65 -2.73
CA LEU A 64 10.00 5.47 -3.50
C LEU A 64 11.05 4.66 -2.74
N ALA A 65 10.75 3.40 -2.43
CA ALA A 65 11.66 2.49 -1.75
C ALA A 65 12.80 2.05 -2.67
N HIS A 66 14.03 2.05 -2.13
CA HIS A 66 15.23 1.70 -2.89
C HIS A 66 15.35 0.19 -3.09
N GLY A 67 15.85 -0.21 -4.26
CA GLY A 67 16.27 -1.60 -4.53
C GLY A 67 15.14 -2.62 -4.60
N ILE A 68 13.89 -2.18 -4.76
CA ILE A 68 12.73 -3.07 -4.83
C ILE A 68 12.20 -3.09 -6.25
N THR A 69 12.03 -4.30 -6.78
CA THR A 69 11.27 -4.57 -8.00
C THR A 69 10.15 -5.54 -7.66
N PHE A 70 8.93 -5.22 -8.03
CA PHE A 70 7.73 -5.97 -7.75
C PHE A 70 6.86 -6.11 -9.00
N ALA A 71 6.47 -7.35 -9.31
CA ALA A 71 5.53 -7.67 -10.38
C ALA A 71 4.23 -8.25 -9.80
N SER A 72 4.33 -9.40 -9.10
CA SER A 72 3.23 -10.10 -8.44
C SER A 72 3.67 -10.55 -7.05
N GLY A 73 2.71 -10.81 -6.16
CA GLY A 73 2.97 -11.21 -4.78
C GLY A 73 2.08 -10.48 -3.79
N THR A 74 2.59 -10.30 -2.57
CA THR A 74 1.85 -9.66 -1.47
C THR A 74 2.63 -8.48 -0.91
N ILE A 75 1.92 -7.39 -0.66
CA ILE A 75 2.43 -6.19 0.03
C ILE A 75 1.58 -6.01 1.27
N GLU A 76 2.20 -5.94 2.45
CA GLU A 76 1.55 -5.71 3.74
C GLU A 76 2.14 -4.45 4.38
N ALA A 77 1.29 -3.62 4.97
CA ALA A 77 1.74 -2.42 5.69
C ALA A 77 0.70 -1.97 6.72
N ASP A 78 1.19 -1.30 7.76
CA ASP A 78 0.35 -0.55 8.70
C ASP A 78 0.36 0.93 8.31
N LEU A 79 -0.81 1.51 8.13
CA LEU A 79 -1.02 2.88 7.67
C LEU A 79 -1.82 3.68 8.71
N ALA A 80 -1.44 4.94 8.97
CA ALA A 80 -2.23 5.87 9.77
C ALA A 80 -2.22 7.25 9.09
N GLY A 81 -3.32 7.59 8.40
CA GLY A 81 -3.48 8.85 7.67
C GLY A 81 -4.56 9.74 8.27
N ALA A 82 -4.31 11.04 8.29
CA ALA A 82 -5.27 12.04 8.70
C ALA A 82 -5.11 13.31 7.85
N PRO A 83 -6.14 14.19 7.75
CA PRO A 83 -5.94 15.53 7.23
C PRO A 83 -4.84 16.24 8.03
N ALA A 84 -3.88 16.85 7.33
CA ALA A 84 -2.83 17.65 7.95
C ALA A 84 -3.42 18.92 8.58
N PRO A 85 -2.81 19.48 9.65
CA PRO A 85 -3.21 20.78 10.18
C PRO A 85 -3.21 21.84 9.07
N GLY A 86 -4.32 22.59 8.93
CA GLY A 86 -4.50 23.60 7.88
C GLY A 86 -4.83 23.05 6.49
N ALA A 87 -5.08 21.76 6.35
CA ALA A 87 -5.55 21.19 5.08
C ALA A 87 -6.93 21.70 4.69
N ALA A 88 -7.19 21.76 3.37
CA ALA A 88 -8.50 22.13 2.84
C ALA A 88 -9.59 21.15 3.31
N GLU A 89 -10.85 21.61 3.35
CA GLU A 89 -12.01 20.81 3.75
C GLU A 89 -12.16 19.51 2.93
N GLY A 90 -11.66 19.49 1.69
CA GLY A 90 -11.63 18.32 0.83
C GLY A 90 -10.61 17.23 1.21
N ALA A 91 -9.67 17.49 2.12
CA ALA A 91 -8.69 16.50 2.55
C ALA A 91 -9.35 15.34 3.30
N ARG A 92 -8.94 14.11 3.00
CA ARG A 92 -9.53 12.89 3.56
C ARG A 92 -8.52 12.02 4.31
N GLY A 93 -7.27 12.51 4.48
CA GLY A 93 -6.17 11.73 5.04
C GLY A 93 -5.72 10.62 4.09
N PHE A 94 -5.65 10.93 2.79
CA PHE A 94 -5.38 10.00 1.70
C PHE A 94 -4.03 9.30 1.89
N ILE A 95 -4.03 8.02 2.16
CA ILE A 95 -2.83 7.22 2.44
C ILE A 95 -2.90 5.87 1.74
N GLY A 96 -1.80 5.43 1.13
CA GLY A 96 -1.77 4.18 0.40
C GLY A 96 -0.38 3.68 0.04
N ILE A 97 -0.36 2.63 -0.78
CA ILE A 97 0.85 2.05 -1.36
C ILE A 97 0.75 2.11 -2.87
N ALA A 98 1.73 2.77 -3.49
CA ALA A 98 1.97 2.68 -4.92
C ALA A 98 2.87 1.47 -5.21
N PHE A 99 2.57 0.74 -6.26
CA PHE A 99 3.33 -0.42 -6.71
C PHE A 99 3.48 -0.39 -8.24
N ARG A 100 4.43 -1.18 -8.75
CA ARG A 100 4.83 -1.12 -10.16
C ARG A 100 5.17 0.31 -10.61
N VAL A 101 5.82 1.09 -9.71
CA VAL A 101 6.30 2.43 -10.04
C VAL A 101 7.33 2.31 -11.16
N GLN A 102 7.07 2.94 -12.31
CA GLN A 102 7.89 2.87 -13.50
C GLN A 102 9.13 3.76 -13.42
N ALA A 103 10.00 3.72 -14.43
CA ALA A 103 11.15 4.61 -14.53
C ALA A 103 10.76 6.10 -14.53
N ASP A 104 9.62 6.45 -15.12
CA ASP A 104 8.91 7.67 -14.84
C ASP A 104 8.08 7.47 -13.55
N PRO A 105 8.45 8.09 -12.42
CA PRO A 105 7.81 7.85 -11.14
C PRO A 105 6.39 8.44 -11.04
N GLN A 106 5.90 9.11 -12.08
CA GLN A 106 4.50 9.53 -12.18
C GLN A 106 3.60 8.39 -12.69
N ARG A 107 4.18 7.28 -13.21
CA ARG A 107 3.45 6.11 -13.70
C ARG A 107 3.51 4.98 -12.68
N TYR A 108 2.36 4.67 -12.08
CA TYR A 108 2.22 3.60 -11.07
C TYR A 108 0.77 3.15 -10.91
N GLU A 109 0.60 2.00 -10.27
CA GLU A 109 -0.65 1.51 -9.71
C GLU A 109 -0.71 1.89 -8.23
N CYS A 110 -1.89 2.19 -7.67
CA CYS A 110 -2.00 2.50 -6.25
C CYS A 110 -3.33 2.05 -5.67
N PHE A 111 -3.30 1.44 -4.49
CA PHE A 111 -4.43 1.36 -3.59
C PHE A 111 -4.25 2.36 -2.45
N TYR A 112 -5.31 3.11 -2.16
CA TYR A 112 -5.29 4.03 -1.03
C TYR A 112 -6.61 4.08 -0.27
N LEU A 113 -6.52 4.58 0.94
CA LEU A 113 -7.60 4.76 1.89
C LEU A 113 -7.96 6.24 2.03
N ARG A 114 -9.22 6.51 2.39
CA ARG A 114 -9.74 7.83 2.77
C ARG A 114 -10.28 7.76 4.20
N PRO A 115 -9.43 7.85 5.24
CA PRO A 115 -9.83 7.59 6.61
C PRO A 115 -11.04 8.40 7.10
N THR A 116 -11.21 9.66 6.68
CA THR A 116 -12.39 10.45 7.09
C THR A 116 -13.70 9.99 6.46
N ASN A 117 -13.64 9.10 5.46
CA ASN A 117 -14.84 8.57 4.81
C ASN A 117 -15.42 7.35 5.56
N GLY A 118 -14.61 6.63 6.36
CA GLY A 118 -15.02 5.37 6.98
C GLY A 118 -16.23 5.48 7.91
N ARG A 119 -16.34 6.59 8.66
CA ARG A 119 -17.38 6.80 9.68
C ARG A 119 -18.20 8.07 9.50
N THR A 120 -18.22 8.64 8.28
CA THR A 120 -19.10 9.79 7.98
C THR A 120 -20.57 9.35 7.89
N ASP A 121 -21.51 10.26 8.16
CA ASP A 121 -22.96 10.02 7.98
C ASP A 121 -23.41 10.11 6.51
N ASP A 122 -22.54 10.52 5.61
CA ASP A 122 -22.78 10.54 4.16
C ASP A 122 -22.47 9.15 3.57
N GLN A 123 -23.52 8.42 3.18
CA GLN A 123 -23.38 7.06 2.62
C GLN A 123 -22.56 7.03 1.32
N LEU A 124 -22.68 8.04 0.47
CA LEU A 124 -21.91 8.11 -0.78
C LEU A 124 -20.41 8.24 -0.48
N ARG A 125 -20.05 9.11 0.47
CA ARG A 125 -18.66 9.22 0.94
C ARG A 125 -18.16 7.93 1.56
N ARG A 126 -18.98 7.23 2.37
CA ARG A 126 -18.62 5.93 2.96
C ARG A 126 -18.25 4.92 1.89
N ASN A 127 -19.03 4.83 0.81
CA ASN A 127 -18.79 3.92 -0.30
C ASN A 127 -17.45 4.19 -1.02
N HIS A 128 -16.87 5.36 -0.80
CA HIS A 128 -15.57 5.79 -1.34
C HIS A 128 -14.45 5.75 -0.27
N ALA A 129 -14.50 4.85 0.70
CA ALA A 129 -13.47 4.75 1.75
C ALA A 129 -12.14 4.16 1.23
N THR A 130 -12.20 3.28 0.23
CA THR A 130 -11.03 2.75 -0.48
C THR A 130 -11.04 3.14 -1.95
N GLN A 131 -9.88 3.16 -2.59
CA GLN A 131 -9.76 3.48 -4.01
C GLN A 131 -8.55 2.79 -4.64
N TYR A 132 -8.73 2.33 -5.88
CA TYR A 132 -7.64 2.02 -6.81
C TYR A 132 -7.49 3.15 -7.84
N ILE A 133 -6.24 3.44 -8.22
CA ILE A 133 -5.88 4.31 -9.34
C ILE A 133 -4.67 3.76 -10.09
N SER A 134 -4.50 4.21 -11.33
CA SER A 134 -3.28 4.03 -12.11
C SER A 134 -2.91 5.36 -12.76
N GLU A 135 -1.87 5.98 -12.23
CA GLU A 135 -1.45 7.30 -12.70
C GLU A 135 -0.50 7.20 -13.92
N PRO A 136 -0.50 8.22 -14.79
CA PRO A 136 -1.38 9.39 -14.80
C PRO A 136 -2.68 9.18 -15.61
N GLU A 137 -2.84 8.06 -16.33
CA GLU A 137 -3.92 7.90 -17.31
C GLU A 137 -5.28 7.55 -16.69
N PHE A 138 -5.29 6.91 -15.51
CA PHE A 138 -6.51 6.47 -14.84
C PHE A 138 -6.61 7.01 -13.41
N PRO A 139 -6.66 8.36 -13.21
CA PRO A 139 -6.90 8.95 -11.92
C PRO A 139 -8.33 8.63 -11.43
N TRP A 140 -8.59 8.81 -10.12
CA TRP A 140 -9.87 8.44 -9.52
C TRP A 140 -11.09 9.11 -10.19
N GLN A 141 -10.94 10.35 -10.70
CA GLN A 141 -12.01 11.09 -11.37
C GLN A 141 -12.46 10.35 -12.64
N ARG A 142 -11.48 9.91 -13.44
CA ARG A 142 -11.74 9.16 -14.67
C ARG A 142 -12.38 7.80 -14.37
N LEU A 143 -11.79 7.05 -13.45
CA LEU A 143 -12.30 5.73 -13.08
C LEU A 143 -13.74 5.81 -12.55
N ARG A 144 -14.03 6.78 -11.69
CA ARG A 144 -15.39 6.97 -11.15
C ARG A 144 -16.38 7.38 -12.25
N LYS A 145 -15.97 8.23 -13.19
CA LYS A 145 -16.82 8.66 -14.30
C LYS A 145 -17.12 7.53 -15.28
N GLU A 146 -16.10 6.74 -15.65
CA GLU A 146 -16.21 5.70 -16.66
C GLU A 146 -16.81 4.40 -16.09
N GLN A 147 -16.49 4.05 -14.84
CA GLN A 147 -16.91 2.81 -14.18
C GLN A 147 -17.26 3.07 -12.71
N PRO A 148 -18.43 3.70 -12.43
CA PRO A 148 -18.82 4.08 -11.08
C PRO A 148 -18.88 2.86 -10.15
N GLY A 149 -18.23 2.97 -8.96
CA GLY A 149 -18.25 1.94 -7.93
C GLY A 149 -17.38 0.71 -8.19
N VAL A 150 -16.70 0.60 -9.35
CA VAL A 150 -15.86 -0.57 -9.66
C VAL A 150 -14.52 -0.54 -8.94
N TYR A 151 -13.91 0.64 -8.80
CA TYR A 151 -12.58 0.82 -8.22
C TYR A 151 -12.60 1.49 -6.85
N GLU A 152 -13.73 1.43 -6.18
CA GLU A 152 -13.99 2.02 -4.87
C GLU A 152 -14.82 1.07 -4.02
N SER A 153 -14.67 1.13 -2.71
CA SER A 153 -15.55 0.41 -1.80
C SER A 153 -15.54 1.00 -0.39
N TYR A 154 -16.50 0.57 0.40
CA TYR A 154 -16.56 0.86 1.84
C TYR A 154 -15.61 -0.03 2.62
N VAL A 155 -15.00 0.57 3.62
CA VAL A 155 -14.40 -0.11 4.77
C VAL A 155 -14.46 0.82 5.99
N ASP A 156 -14.57 0.27 7.19
CA ASP A 156 -14.49 1.07 8.43
C ASP A 156 -13.08 1.61 8.60
N LEU A 157 -12.95 2.93 8.73
CA LEU A 157 -11.68 3.65 8.90
C LEU A 157 -11.84 4.78 9.91
N GLU A 158 -10.75 5.09 10.59
CA GLU A 158 -10.68 6.22 11.52
C GLU A 158 -9.40 7.02 11.28
N PRO A 159 -9.48 8.37 11.14
CA PRO A 159 -8.31 9.21 10.90
C PRO A 159 -7.24 9.06 11.98
N GLY A 160 -5.99 8.88 11.55
CA GLY A 160 -4.83 8.77 12.44
C GLY A 160 -4.77 7.48 13.26
N VAL A 161 -5.64 6.51 13.02
CA VAL A 161 -5.60 5.18 13.65
C VAL A 161 -4.87 4.20 12.74
N TRP A 162 -4.01 3.35 13.33
CA TRP A 162 -3.32 2.31 12.60
C TRP A 162 -4.30 1.36 11.92
N THR A 163 -4.18 1.23 10.62
CA THR A 163 -4.97 0.35 9.76
C THR A 163 -4.00 -0.60 9.05
N HIS A 164 -4.14 -1.90 9.30
CA HIS A 164 -3.40 -2.91 8.56
C HIS A 164 -4.01 -3.11 7.18
N ILE A 165 -3.16 -3.10 6.13
CA ILE A 165 -3.56 -3.44 4.77
C ILE A 165 -2.70 -4.59 4.22
N ARG A 166 -3.33 -5.39 3.34
CA ARG A 166 -2.66 -6.41 2.55
C ARG A 166 -3.15 -6.32 1.10
N ILE A 167 -2.22 -6.10 0.19
CA ILE A 167 -2.47 -6.04 -1.25
C ILE A 167 -1.91 -7.33 -1.86
N VAL A 168 -2.75 -8.11 -2.54
CA VAL A 168 -2.34 -9.32 -3.27
C VAL A 168 -2.45 -9.03 -4.76
N VAL A 169 -1.32 -9.12 -5.48
CA VAL A 169 -1.22 -8.88 -6.93
C VAL A 169 -0.88 -10.17 -7.64
N ASP A 170 -1.62 -10.50 -8.70
CA ASP A 170 -1.40 -11.66 -9.56
C ASP A 170 -1.67 -11.31 -11.04
N GLY A 171 -0.61 -11.10 -11.80
CA GLY A 171 -0.70 -10.62 -13.19
C GLY A 171 -1.46 -9.29 -13.27
N THR A 172 -2.58 -9.28 -13.97
CA THR A 172 -3.44 -8.08 -14.14
C THR A 172 -4.53 -7.94 -13.07
N ARG A 173 -4.46 -8.71 -11.98
CA ARG A 173 -5.48 -8.71 -10.92
C ARG A 173 -4.87 -8.27 -9.59
N ALA A 174 -5.66 -7.54 -8.80
CA ALA A 174 -5.26 -7.22 -7.44
C ALA A 174 -6.45 -7.25 -6.47
N ARG A 175 -6.15 -7.50 -5.19
CA ARG A 175 -7.12 -7.51 -4.10
C ARG A 175 -6.57 -6.74 -2.92
N LEU A 176 -7.37 -5.82 -2.40
CA LEU A 176 -7.06 -5.10 -1.17
C LEU A 176 -7.82 -5.73 0.00
N TYR A 177 -7.11 -6.06 1.06
CA TYR A 177 -7.66 -6.48 2.34
C TYR A 177 -7.31 -5.43 3.39
N VAL A 178 -8.22 -5.19 4.31
CA VAL A 178 -8.08 -4.21 5.39
C VAL A 178 -8.50 -4.85 6.71
N HIS A 179 -7.83 -4.52 7.82
CA HIS A 179 -8.10 -5.04 9.17
C HIS A 179 -8.05 -6.57 9.28
N ASP A 180 -7.12 -7.21 8.56
CA ASP A 180 -6.98 -8.69 8.52
C ASP A 180 -8.26 -9.44 8.12
N ALA A 181 -9.19 -8.76 7.43
CA ALA A 181 -10.41 -9.35 6.95
C ALA A 181 -10.11 -10.57 6.05
N PRO A 182 -10.87 -11.68 6.17
CA PRO A 182 -10.67 -12.87 5.35
C PRO A 182 -11.10 -12.66 3.88
N GLN A 183 -11.96 -11.68 3.62
CA GLN A 183 -12.40 -11.30 2.28
C GLN A 183 -11.81 -9.95 1.88
N PRO A 184 -11.48 -9.75 0.58
CA PRO A 184 -11.01 -8.45 0.09
C PRO A 184 -12.11 -7.40 0.18
N VAL A 185 -11.74 -6.18 0.56
CA VAL A 185 -12.66 -5.04 0.56
C VAL A 185 -12.76 -4.40 -0.83
N LEU A 186 -11.72 -4.55 -1.67
CA LEU A 186 -11.73 -4.07 -3.06
C LEU A 186 -11.06 -5.10 -3.97
N ILE A 187 -11.70 -5.39 -5.11
CA ILE A 187 -11.22 -6.33 -6.12
C ILE A 187 -11.04 -5.56 -7.43
N VAL A 188 -9.82 -5.62 -7.99
CA VAL A 188 -9.49 -5.09 -9.32
C VAL A 188 -9.05 -6.24 -10.20
N ASN A 189 -9.75 -6.47 -11.32
CA ASN A 189 -9.48 -7.57 -12.23
C ASN A 189 -8.73 -7.16 -13.50
N ASP A 190 -8.44 -5.86 -13.64
CA ASP A 190 -7.91 -5.22 -14.84
C ASP A 190 -6.97 -4.07 -14.49
N LEU A 191 -5.89 -4.38 -13.77
CA LEU A 191 -4.82 -3.42 -13.47
C LEU A 191 -4.42 -2.68 -14.74
N LYS A 192 -4.45 -1.34 -14.71
CA LYS A 192 -4.40 -0.49 -15.91
C LYS A 192 -3.01 -0.39 -16.56
N LEU A 193 -1.92 -0.64 -15.79
CA LEU A 193 -0.57 -0.81 -16.36
C LEU A 193 -0.34 -2.21 -16.97
N GLY A 194 -1.32 -3.11 -16.85
CA GLY A 194 -1.20 -4.48 -17.35
C GLY A 194 -0.29 -5.35 -16.47
N ASP A 195 0.22 -6.45 -17.03
CA ASP A 195 1.16 -7.34 -16.35
C ASP A 195 2.59 -6.81 -16.55
N THR A 196 3.04 -6.00 -15.61
CA THR A 196 4.34 -5.33 -15.63
C THR A 196 5.01 -5.40 -14.25
N GLN A 197 6.22 -4.86 -14.16
CA GLN A 197 6.97 -4.76 -12.91
C GLN A 197 7.46 -3.32 -12.68
N GLY A 198 7.78 -2.99 -11.43
CA GLY A 198 8.33 -1.68 -11.07
C GLY A 198 8.58 -1.57 -9.58
N GLY A 199 8.87 -0.35 -9.11
CA GLY A 199 9.14 -0.06 -7.71
C GLY A 199 7.89 -0.13 -6.82
N ILE A 200 8.12 0.03 -5.50
CA ILE A 200 7.08 0.21 -4.48
C ILE A 200 7.33 1.54 -3.78
N ALA A 201 6.26 2.29 -3.49
CA ALA A 201 6.36 3.55 -2.78
C ALA A 201 5.24 3.73 -1.74
N LEU A 202 5.57 4.45 -0.67
CA LEU A 202 4.58 5.01 0.25
C LEU A 202 3.91 6.18 -0.47
N TRP A 203 2.59 6.21 -0.49
CA TRP A 203 1.83 7.21 -1.23
C TRP A 203 0.95 8.05 -0.29
N ILE A 204 0.93 9.37 -0.51
CA ILE A 204 -0.02 10.27 0.14
C ILE A 204 -0.70 11.17 -0.89
N GLY A 205 -1.97 11.45 -0.67
CA GLY A 205 -2.69 12.49 -1.40
C GLY A 205 -2.61 13.85 -0.72
N GLN A 206 -3.15 14.86 -1.41
CA GLN A 206 -3.12 16.24 -1.01
C GLN A 206 -3.68 16.47 0.41
N GLY A 207 -3.00 17.31 1.19
CA GLY A 207 -3.43 17.73 2.52
C GLY A 207 -3.37 16.61 3.57
N THR A 208 -2.47 15.63 3.41
CA THR A 208 -2.37 14.48 4.29
C THR A 208 -1.14 14.56 5.19
N GLU A 209 -1.33 14.23 6.46
CA GLU A 209 -0.28 13.79 7.37
C GLU A 209 -0.40 12.27 7.54
N ALA A 210 0.67 11.55 7.24
CA ALA A 210 0.66 10.10 7.19
C ALA A 210 1.82 9.47 7.94
N TYR A 211 1.54 8.29 8.53
CA TYR A 211 2.52 7.43 9.20
C TYR A 211 2.43 6.03 8.62
N PHE A 212 3.59 5.44 8.34
CA PHE A 212 3.72 4.08 7.80
C PHE A 212 4.56 3.23 8.73
N SER A 213 4.17 1.99 8.94
CA SER A 213 4.91 0.99 9.72
C SER A 213 4.79 -0.40 9.10
N SER A 214 5.72 -1.29 9.44
CA SER A 214 5.62 -2.74 9.11
C SER A 214 5.51 -3.08 7.61
N LEU A 215 6.13 -2.30 6.70
CA LEU A 215 6.11 -2.63 5.26
C LEU A 215 6.83 -3.94 4.99
N LYS A 216 6.09 -4.91 4.47
CA LYS A 216 6.60 -6.23 4.11
C LYS A 216 6.17 -6.56 2.68
N ILE A 217 7.12 -7.07 1.89
CA ILE A 217 6.90 -7.42 0.50
C ILE A 217 7.30 -8.89 0.32
N THR A 218 6.38 -9.69 -0.20
CA THR A 218 6.58 -11.10 -0.51
C THR A 218 6.32 -11.30 -2.00
N PRO A 219 7.35 -11.26 -2.86
CA PRO A 219 7.19 -11.57 -4.28
C PRO A 219 6.70 -13.01 -4.50
N LYS A 220 5.97 -13.21 -5.60
CA LYS A 220 5.54 -14.54 -6.07
C LYS A 220 6.62 -15.19 -6.92
#